data_7f04f862d79f8ba964492884f988decf
#
_entry.id   7f04f862d79f8ba964492884f988decf
#
_cell.length_a   1.000
_cell.length_b   1.000
_cell.length_c   1.000
_cell.angle_alpha   90.00
_cell.angle_beta   90.00
_cell.angle_gamma   90.00
#
_symmetry.space_group_name_H-M   'P 1'
#
loop_
_entity.id
_entity.type
_entity.pdbx_description
1 polymer ?
#
loop_
_entity_poly.entity_id
_entity_poly.type
_entity_poly.pdbx_seq_one_letter_code
_entity_poly.pdbx_strand_id
1 'polypeptide(L)'
;MSRLRWLTAGESHGPALVATLEGLPAGVPITTDMVADHLARRRLGYGRGARMKFERDEVTFLGGVRHGLTLGSPVAIMVGNTEWPKWEQVMAADPVDPEVLAGLARNAPLTRPRPGHADLAGMQKYGFEEARPILERASARETAARVALGAVARSYLKETAGVEIVSHVVELCSVKAPQGVYPTPGDVEKLDADPLRCLDADTSKAMVAEVDQAHKDGDTLGGVVEVLAYGVPVGLGSHVHWDRKLDARLAGALMGVQAIKGVEIGDGFELARVPGSKAHDEIVSTPEGIKRVSGRAGGTEGGLSTGELLRVRAAMKPIATVPRALRTVDVTTGEPAQAHHQRSDVSAVPAAGIVAEAMVALVLADAVAEKFGGDSVTETRRNVTSYLDHLAIR
;
A
#
# COMPACT_ATOMS: atom_id res chain seq x y z
N MET A 1 11.87 -19.06 6.85
CA MET A 1 12.49 -17.80 6.40
C MET A 1 11.69 -17.31 5.22
N SER A 2 11.47 -15.99 5.12
CA SER A 2 10.80 -15.37 3.97
C SER A 2 11.51 -15.81 2.68
N ARG A 3 10.75 -16.27 1.68
CA ARG A 3 11.29 -16.67 0.37
C ARG A 3 11.38 -15.49 -0.58
N LEU A 4 10.44 -14.54 -0.47
CA LEU A 4 10.47 -13.31 -1.23
C LEU A 4 11.20 -12.22 -0.44
N ARG A 5 12.12 -11.54 -1.09
CA ARG A 5 12.78 -10.34 -0.57
C ARG A 5 12.56 -9.20 -1.54
N TRP A 6 12.25 -8.03 -1.01
CA TRP A 6 12.08 -6.84 -1.83
C TRP A 6 12.69 -5.60 -1.20
N LEU A 7 13.07 -4.68 -2.04
CA LEU A 7 13.70 -3.41 -1.65
C LEU A 7 13.23 -2.31 -2.59
N THR A 8 13.05 -1.11 -2.04
CA THR A 8 12.80 0.11 -2.81
C THR A 8 13.88 1.14 -2.52
N ALA A 9 14.27 1.90 -3.54
CA ALA A 9 15.24 2.99 -3.46
C ALA A 9 14.74 4.19 -4.27
N GLY A 10 15.39 5.34 -4.08
CA GLY A 10 15.07 6.59 -4.76
C GLY A 10 14.32 7.60 -3.91
N GLU A 11 14.40 8.85 -4.30
CA GLU A 11 13.83 10.03 -3.66
C GLU A 11 12.64 10.56 -4.46
N SER A 12 11.77 11.32 -3.82
CA SER A 12 10.53 11.86 -4.42
C SER A 12 10.80 12.71 -5.67
N HIS A 13 11.88 13.51 -5.64
CA HIS A 13 12.31 14.38 -6.73
C HIS A 13 13.64 13.92 -7.35
N GLY A 14 14.10 12.70 -7.06
CA GLY A 14 15.22 12.07 -7.75
C GLY A 14 14.86 11.66 -9.19
N PRO A 15 15.81 11.08 -9.94
CA PRO A 15 15.61 10.69 -11.34
C PRO A 15 14.55 9.60 -11.50
N ALA A 16 14.49 8.68 -10.55
CA ALA A 16 13.55 7.56 -10.57
C ALA A 16 13.44 6.92 -9.19
N LEU A 17 12.39 6.11 -9.01
CA LEU A 17 12.33 5.08 -7.97
C LEU A 17 12.79 3.76 -8.58
N VAL A 18 13.49 2.97 -7.79
CA VAL A 18 13.91 1.61 -8.16
C VAL A 18 13.31 0.63 -7.17
N ALA A 19 12.78 -0.46 -7.68
CA ALA A 19 12.20 -1.54 -6.91
C ALA A 19 12.78 -2.88 -7.35
N THR A 20 13.17 -3.73 -6.40
CA THR A 20 13.66 -5.09 -6.66
C THR A 20 12.85 -6.11 -5.91
N LEU A 21 12.59 -7.26 -6.55
CA LEU A 21 11.88 -8.39 -5.96
C LEU A 21 12.60 -9.68 -6.34
N GLU A 22 13.03 -10.43 -5.34
CA GLU A 22 13.71 -11.72 -5.47
C GLU A 22 12.87 -12.84 -4.89
N GLY A 23 13.02 -14.04 -5.42
CA GLY A 23 12.40 -15.26 -4.92
C GLY A 23 11.14 -15.69 -5.66
N LEU A 24 10.73 -14.97 -6.71
CA LEU A 24 9.64 -15.39 -7.59
C LEU A 24 10.09 -16.51 -8.55
N PRO A 25 9.20 -17.46 -8.89
CA PRO A 25 9.48 -18.49 -9.90
C PRO A 25 9.54 -17.90 -11.32
N ALA A 26 10.09 -18.65 -12.25
CA ALA A 26 10.00 -18.36 -13.68
C ALA A 26 8.57 -18.54 -14.19
N GLY A 27 8.20 -17.75 -15.20
CA GLY A 27 6.93 -17.89 -15.93
C GLY A 27 5.76 -17.10 -15.34
N VAL A 28 5.97 -16.18 -14.39
CA VAL A 28 4.92 -15.25 -13.96
C VAL A 28 4.69 -14.23 -15.08
N PRO A 29 3.45 -14.12 -15.62
CA PRO A 29 3.14 -13.13 -16.64
C PRO A 29 3.20 -11.73 -16.06
N ILE A 30 3.99 -10.86 -16.65
CA ILE A 30 4.04 -9.44 -16.28
C ILE A 30 4.56 -8.59 -17.43
N THR A 31 3.89 -7.49 -17.69
CA THR A 31 4.27 -6.52 -18.72
C THR A 31 4.39 -5.12 -18.12
N THR A 32 5.03 -4.23 -18.87
CA THR A 32 5.10 -2.80 -18.50
C THR A 32 3.71 -2.20 -18.35
N ASP A 33 2.77 -2.54 -19.23
CA ASP A 33 1.39 -2.03 -19.19
C ASP A 33 0.65 -2.51 -17.94
N MET A 34 0.79 -3.79 -17.56
CA MET A 34 0.18 -4.30 -16.31
C MET A 34 0.65 -3.53 -15.07
N VAL A 35 1.94 -3.20 -15.01
CA VAL A 35 2.47 -2.36 -13.91
C VAL A 35 1.95 -0.93 -14.01
N ALA A 36 1.94 -0.36 -15.21
CA ALA A 36 1.45 1.00 -15.46
C ALA A 36 -0.03 1.16 -15.09
N ASP A 37 -0.87 0.15 -15.34
CA ASP A 37 -2.29 0.14 -14.95
C ASP A 37 -2.47 0.23 -13.43
N HIS A 38 -1.71 -0.55 -12.66
CA HIS A 38 -1.75 -0.45 -11.20
C HIS A 38 -1.25 0.91 -10.68
N LEU A 39 -0.24 1.49 -11.32
CA LEU A 39 0.23 2.84 -11.01
C LEU A 39 -0.81 3.90 -11.39
N ALA A 40 -1.53 3.72 -12.50
CA ALA A 40 -2.63 4.59 -12.88
C ALA A 40 -3.75 4.57 -11.83
N ARG A 41 -4.17 3.39 -11.36
CA ARG A 41 -5.15 3.24 -10.28
C ARG A 41 -4.72 3.98 -9.00
N ARG A 42 -3.43 3.93 -8.62
CA ARG A 42 -2.89 4.66 -7.47
C ARG A 42 -3.06 6.19 -7.59
N ARG A 43 -3.20 6.72 -8.79
CA ARG A 43 -3.40 8.17 -9.03
C ARG A 43 -4.86 8.61 -8.92
N LEU A 44 -5.81 7.69 -8.93
CA LEU A 44 -7.23 7.96 -8.83
C LEU A 44 -7.60 8.56 -7.46
N GLY A 45 -8.76 9.15 -7.39
CA GLY A 45 -9.38 9.68 -6.20
C GLY A 45 -9.67 11.17 -6.26
N TYR A 46 -10.78 11.57 -5.64
CA TYR A 46 -11.19 12.95 -5.45
C TYR A 46 -10.37 13.64 -4.37
N GLY A 47 -10.19 14.94 -4.48
CA GLY A 47 -9.36 15.70 -3.53
C GLY A 47 -7.85 15.57 -3.78
N ARG A 48 -7.44 14.96 -4.90
CA ARG A 48 -6.04 14.85 -5.32
C ARG A 48 -5.56 16.17 -5.93
N GLY A 49 -4.31 16.52 -5.64
CA GLY A 49 -3.66 17.71 -6.21
C GLY A 49 -3.53 17.64 -7.72
N ALA A 50 -3.42 18.83 -8.36
CA ALA A 50 -3.33 18.94 -9.82
C ALA A 50 -2.17 18.13 -10.44
N ARG A 51 -1.09 17.87 -9.68
CA ARG A 51 0.06 17.06 -10.11
C ARG A 51 -0.36 15.66 -10.59
N MET A 52 -1.31 15.04 -9.91
CA MET A 52 -1.77 13.68 -10.25
C MET A 52 -2.41 13.56 -11.64
N LYS A 53 -2.87 14.68 -12.22
CA LYS A 53 -3.46 14.70 -13.56
C LYS A 53 -2.41 14.65 -14.68
N PHE A 54 -1.19 15.09 -14.41
CA PHE A 54 -0.12 15.25 -15.42
C PHE A 54 1.06 14.31 -15.21
N GLU A 55 1.23 13.76 -14.01
CA GLU A 55 2.32 12.85 -13.69
C GLU A 55 2.03 11.47 -14.33
N ARG A 56 2.93 11.04 -15.23
CA ARG A 56 2.94 9.69 -15.76
C ARG A 56 4.12 8.95 -15.15
N ASP A 57 3.81 7.80 -14.55
CA ASP A 57 4.83 6.90 -14.04
C ASP A 57 5.40 6.09 -15.22
N GLU A 58 6.58 6.45 -15.69
CA GLU A 58 7.27 5.70 -16.75
C GLU A 58 7.89 4.43 -16.15
N VAL A 59 7.41 3.28 -16.59
CA VAL A 59 7.85 1.98 -16.09
C VAL A 59 8.89 1.37 -17.02
N THR A 60 10.01 0.92 -16.47
CA THR A 60 11.05 0.19 -17.21
C THR A 60 11.47 -1.04 -16.40
N PHE A 61 11.38 -2.23 -16.99
CA PHE A 61 12.03 -3.41 -16.43
C PHE A 61 13.54 -3.36 -16.73
N LEU A 62 14.34 -3.34 -15.67
CA LEU A 62 15.81 -3.35 -15.78
C LEU A 62 16.38 -4.78 -15.80
N GLY A 63 15.60 -5.78 -15.33
CA GLY A 63 15.99 -7.18 -15.30
C GLY A 63 14.89 -8.09 -14.76
N GLY A 64 15.09 -9.40 -14.91
CA GLY A 64 14.21 -10.43 -14.34
C GLY A 64 12.98 -10.79 -15.18
N VAL A 65 12.73 -10.09 -16.29
CA VAL A 65 11.58 -10.33 -17.19
C VAL A 65 12.03 -10.38 -18.64
N ARG A 66 11.49 -11.32 -19.40
CA ARG A 66 11.69 -11.44 -20.86
C ARG A 66 10.40 -11.89 -21.53
N HIS A 67 10.01 -11.18 -22.60
CA HIS A 67 8.80 -11.47 -23.37
C HIS A 67 7.54 -11.62 -22.50
N GLY A 68 7.41 -10.74 -21.49
CA GLY A 68 6.26 -10.74 -20.59
C GLY A 68 6.24 -11.83 -19.52
N LEU A 69 7.33 -12.55 -19.29
CA LEU A 69 7.43 -13.61 -18.29
C LEU A 69 8.66 -13.43 -17.41
N THR A 70 8.52 -13.69 -16.09
CA THR A 70 9.66 -13.72 -15.17
C THR A 70 10.62 -14.86 -15.51
N LEU A 71 11.91 -14.66 -15.19
CA LEU A 71 12.99 -15.61 -15.47
C LEU A 71 13.41 -16.46 -14.27
N GLY A 72 12.80 -16.26 -13.08
CA GLY A 72 13.28 -16.85 -11.82
C GLY A 72 14.48 -16.11 -11.19
N SER A 73 15.00 -15.09 -11.87
CA SER A 73 16.02 -14.18 -11.34
C SER A 73 15.36 -12.95 -10.70
N PRO A 74 16.11 -12.11 -9.94
CA PRO A 74 15.57 -10.88 -9.37
C PRO A 74 14.92 -10.00 -10.43
N VAL A 75 13.70 -9.56 -10.16
CA VAL A 75 12.99 -8.57 -10.97
C VAL A 75 13.39 -7.19 -10.49
N ALA A 76 13.85 -6.33 -11.39
CA ALA A 76 14.18 -4.95 -11.12
C ALA A 76 13.33 -4.01 -12.00
N ILE A 77 12.65 -3.06 -11.36
CA ILE A 77 11.75 -2.10 -12.01
C ILE A 77 12.20 -0.69 -11.68
N MET A 78 12.28 0.16 -12.68
CA MET A 78 12.46 1.59 -12.54
C MET A 78 11.13 2.29 -12.82
N VAL A 79 10.76 3.24 -11.94
CA VAL A 79 9.63 4.16 -12.12
C VAL A 79 10.18 5.56 -12.25
N GLY A 80 10.22 6.07 -13.48
CA GLY A 80 10.79 7.37 -13.83
C GLY A 80 10.07 8.55 -13.20
N ASN A 81 10.77 9.67 -13.07
CA ASN A 81 10.21 10.92 -12.57
C ASN A 81 10.22 11.99 -13.65
N THR A 82 9.06 12.33 -14.17
CA THR A 82 8.90 13.34 -15.23
C THR A 82 9.30 14.76 -14.80
N GLU A 83 9.38 15.03 -13.49
CA GLU A 83 9.85 16.33 -12.98
C GLU A 83 11.37 16.41 -12.80
N TRP A 84 12.10 15.31 -12.98
CA TRP A 84 13.55 15.23 -12.79
C TRP A 84 14.32 16.39 -13.43
N PRO A 85 14.09 16.81 -14.70
CA PRO A 85 14.84 17.90 -15.30
C PRO A 85 14.80 19.23 -14.55
N LYS A 86 13.77 19.41 -13.68
CA LYS A 86 13.62 20.61 -12.83
C LYS A 86 14.36 20.49 -11.50
N TRP A 87 14.79 19.27 -11.13
CA TRP A 87 15.41 18.94 -9.85
C TRP A 87 16.84 18.45 -9.99
N GLU A 88 17.31 18.24 -11.20
CA GLU A 88 18.58 17.61 -11.51
C GLU A 88 19.76 18.19 -10.72
N GLN A 89 19.84 19.51 -10.62
CA GLN A 89 20.90 20.17 -9.85
C GLN A 89 20.68 20.11 -8.35
N VAL A 90 19.44 20.28 -7.89
CA VAL A 90 19.09 20.28 -6.45
C VAL A 90 19.24 18.88 -5.83
N MET A 91 19.00 17.84 -6.62
CA MET A 91 19.03 16.43 -6.21
C MET A 91 20.17 15.65 -6.89
N ALA A 92 21.18 16.34 -7.40
CA ALA A 92 22.33 15.70 -8.00
C ALA A 92 23.05 14.79 -7.01
N ALA A 93 23.51 13.63 -7.48
CA ALA A 93 24.33 12.71 -6.69
C ALA A 93 25.77 13.23 -6.51
N ASP A 94 26.26 13.97 -7.50
CA ASP A 94 27.59 14.56 -7.49
C ASP A 94 27.55 15.99 -6.92
N PRO A 95 28.68 16.51 -6.41
CA PRO A 95 28.76 17.88 -5.93
C PRO A 95 28.40 18.90 -7.01
N VAL A 96 27.56 19.87 -6.66
CA VAL A 96 27.21 21.00 -7.53
C VAL A 96 27.79 22.29 -6.94
N ASP A 97 28.21 23.21 -7.80
CA ASP A 97 28.74 24.49 -7.39
C ASP A 97 27.74 25.23 -6.46
N PRO A 98 28.17 25.65 -5.27
CA PRO A 98 27.32 26.40 -4.33
C PRO A 98 26.70 27.67 -4.92
N GLU A 99 27.39 28.37 -5.83
CA GLU A 99 26.84 29.56 -6.49
C GLU A 99 25.66 29.23 -7.40
N VAL A 100 25.73 28.09 -8.09
CA VAL A 100 24.60 27.58 -8.89
C VAL A 100 23.41 27.21 -7.99
N LEU A 101 23.67 26.48 -6.90
CA LEU A 101 22.63 26.09 -5.96
C LEU A 101 21.96 27.28 -5.29
N ALA A 102 22.71 28.32 -4.93
CA ALA A 102 22.17 29.54 -4.31
C ALA A 102 21.19 30.28 -5.24
N GLY A 103 21.34 30.16 -6.54
CA GLY A 103 20.45 30.76 -7.54
C GLY A 103 19.11 29.97 -7.72
N LEU A 104 18.99 28.77 -7.16
CA LEU A 104 17.85 27.91 -7.39
C LEU A 104 16.81 28.01 -6.27
N ALA A 105 15.63 28.56 -6.55
CA ALA A 105 14.54 28.68 -5.59
C ALA A 105 14.13 27.33 -4.98
N ARG A 106 14.25 26.21 -5.72
CA ARG A 106 13.97 24.86 -5.22
C ARG A 106 14.99 24.36 -4.21
N ASN A 107 16.18 24.96 -4.16
CA ASN A 107 17.22 24.64 -3.18
C ASN A 107 17.07 25.40 -1.86
N ALA A 108 16.04 26.21 -1.70
CA ALA A 108 15.79 26.91 -0.44
C ALA A 108 15.76 25.93 0.74
N PRO A 109 16.52 26.19 1.84
CA PRO A 109 16.59 25.29 3.00
C PRO A 109 15.21 25.09 3.65
N LEU A 110 14.91 23.87 4.04
CA LEU A 110 13.65 23.47 4.67
C LEU A 110 13.86 23.37 6.18
N THR A 111 13.94 24.52 6.87
CA THR A 111 14.27 24.64 8.31
C THR A 111 13.05 24.59 9.23
N ARG A 112 11.82 24.50 8.68
CA ARG A 112 10.56 24.51 9.44
C ARG A 112 9.86 23.15 9.35
N PRO A 113 10.22 22.17 10.19
CA PRO A 113 9.70 20.80 10.09
C PRO A 113 8.18 20.77 10.26
N ARG A 114 7.53 19.89 9.49
CA ARG A 114 6.06 19.72 9.54
C ARG A 114 5.66 18.86 10.71
N PRO A 115 4.70 19.29 11.54
CA PRO A 115 4.08 18.42 12.54
C PRO A 115 3.46 17.18 11.88
N GLY A 116 3.65 16.01 12.50
CA GLY A 116 3.12 14.76 11.99
C GLY A 116 3.89 14.13 10.82
N HIS A 117 4.99 14.71 10.36
CA HIS A 117 5.90 14.16 9.38
C HIS A 117 7.21 13.65 10.02
N ALA A 118 8.03 12.95 9.25
CA ALA A 118 9.33 12.45 9.73
C ALA A 118 10.39 13.56 9.88
N ASP A 119 10.12 14.79 9.44
CA ASP A 119 11.08 15.87 9.27
C ASP A 119 11.97 16.07 10.52
N LEU A 120 11.39 16.47 11.64
CA LEU A 120 12.16 16.79 12.86
C LEU A 120 12.92 15.57 13.41
N ALA A 121 12.22 14.45 13.60
CA ALA A 121 12.84 13.24 14.13
C ALA A 121 13.95 12.70 13.23
N GLY A 122 13.76 12.80 11.91
CA GLY A 122 14.75 12.39 10.92
C GLY A 122 15.98 13.30 10.95
N MET A 123 15.79 14.63 10.97
CA MET A 123 16.89 15.60 11.12
C MET A 123 17.72 15.30 12.36
N GLN A 124 17.06 15.12 13.52
CA GLN A 124 17.74 14.78 14.77
C GLN A 124 18.49 13.45 14.71
N LYS A 125 17.89 12.43 14.09
CA LYS A 125 18.48 11.08 13.97
C LYS A 125 19.75 11.05 13.13
N TYR A 126 19.73 11.77 12.00
CA TYR A 126 20.81 11.72 11.02
C TYR A 126 21.75 12.93 11.07
N GLY A 127 21.47 13.93 11.91
CA GLY A 127 22.28 15.15 12.06
C GLY A 127 22.16 16.10 10.86
N PHE A 128 21.00 16.13 10.20
CA PHE A 128 20.75 17.07 9.12
C PHE A 128 20.27 18.42 9.63
N GLU A 129 20.76 19.50 9.02
CA GLU A 129 20.40 20.89 9.36
C GLU A 129 19.08 21.32 8.69
N GLU A 130 18.58 20.56 7.70
CA GLU A 130 17.33 20.82 7.00
C GLU A 130 16.55 19.53 6.75
N ALA A 131 15.25 19.64 6.45
CA ALA A 131 14.35 18.51 6.31
C ALA A 131 14.40 17.83 4.92
N ARG A 132 15.04 18.40 3.89
CA ARG A 132 15.00 17.87 2.52
C ARG A 132 15.44 16.40 2.43
N PRO A 133 16.59 15.98 2.97
CA PRO A 133 17.02 14.58 2.88
C PRO A 133 16.01 13.58 3.47
N ILE A 134 15.31 14.00 4.52
CA ILE A 134 14.27 13.19 5.16
C ILE A 134 12.99 13.18 4.33
N LEU A 135 12.53 14.37 3.91
CA LEU A 135 11.30 14.56 3.15
C LEU A 135 11.30 13.77 1.85
N GLU A 136 12.41 13.77 1.13
CA GLU A 136 12.53 13.14 -0.17
C GLU A 136 12.31 11.61 -0.07
N ARG A 137 12.86 10.96 0.93
CA ARG A 137 12.67 9.51 1.13
C ARG A 137 11.39 9.16 1.87
N ALA A 138 10.93 9.98 2.82
CA ALA A 138 9.71 9.75 3.59
C ALA A 138 8.42 10.05 2.80
N SER A 139 8.55 10.57 1.59
CA SER A 139 7.43 10.91 0.71
C SER A 139 6.61 9.69 0.32
N ALA A 140 5.28 9.86 0.24
CA ALA A 140 4.37 8.85 -0.28
C ALA A 140 4.62 8.49 -1.77
N ARG A 141 5.46 9.24 -2.49
CA ARG A 141 5.93 8.90 -3.84
C ARG A 141 6.61 7.52 -3.86
N GLU A 142 7.33 7.15 -2.79
CA GLU A 142 7.98 5.84 -2.65
C GLU A 142 7.00 4.67 -2.84
N THR A 143 5.73 4.84 -2.48
CA THR A 143 4.71 3.80 -2.65
C THR A 143 4.46 3.41 -4.11
N ALA A 144 4.86 4.22 -5.10
CA ALA A 144 4.80 3.82 -6.51
C ALA A 144 5.69 2.60 -6.78
N ALA A 145 6.88 2.54 -6.18
CA ALA A 145 7.76 1.38 -6.25
C ALA A 145 7.13 0.13 -5.62
N ARG A 146 6.44 0.28 -4.47
CA ARG A 146 5.70 -0.84 -3.84
C ARG A 146 4.55 -1.33 -4.70
N VAL A 147 3.79 -0.42 -5.32
CA VAL A 147 2.69 -0.78 -6.23
C VAL A 147 3.22 -1.51 -7.46
N ALA A 148 4.36 -1.10 -8.01
CA ALA A 148 5.01 -1.80 -9.12
C ALA A 148 5.36 -3.24 -8.74
N LEU A 149 5.95 -3.49 -7.57
CA LEU A 149 6.21 -4.85 -7.07
C LEU A 149 4.92 -5.60 -6.75
N GLY A 150 3.92 -4.90 -6.21
CA GLY A 150 2.59 -5.45 -5.94
C GLY A 150 1.90 -6.00 -7.19
N ALA A 151 2.08 -5.34 -8.35
CA ALA A 151 1.55 -5.83 -9.62
C ALA A 151 2.15 -7.20 -9.99
N VAL A 152 3.47 -7.38 -9.82
CA VAL A 152 4.15 -8.66 -10.05
C VAL A 152 3.66 -9.73 -9.07
N ALA A 153 3.54 -9.39 -7.77
CA ALA A 153 3.05 -10.30 -6.75
C ALA A 153 1.59 -10.73 -6.99
N ARG A 154 0.72 -9.83 -7.43
CA ARG A 154 -0.68 -10.12 -7.80
C ARG A 154 -0.76 -11.10 -8.97
N SER A 155 0.05 -10.88 -10.00
CA SER A 155 0.10 -11.81 -11.14
C SER A 155 0.56 -13.21 -10.70
N TYR A 156 1.62 -13.30 -9.89
CA TYR A 156 2.06 -14.56 -9.31
C TYR A 156 0.94 -15.27 -8.52
N LEU A 157 0.26 -14.57 -7.65
CA LEU A 157 -0.84 -15.10 -6.83
C LEU A 157 -2.00 -15.61 -7.70
N LYS A 158 -2.40 -14.83 -8.69
CA LYS A 158 -3.47 -15.20 -9.62
C LYS A 158 -3.12 -16.47 -10.38
N GLU A 159 -1.92 -16.54 -10.94
CA GLU A 159 -1.46 -17.65 -11.77
C GLU A 159 -1.22 -18.95 -11.01
N THR A 160 -0.81 -18.86 -9.74
CA THR A 160 -0.43 -20.05 -8.96
C THR A 160 -1.52 -20.53 -8.02
N ALA A 161 -2.32 -19.66 -7.48
CA ALA A 161 -3.30 -19.97 -6.42
C ALA A 161 -4.71 -19.42 -6.69
N GLY A 162 -4.94 -18.69 -7.79
CA GLY A 162 -6.23 -18.09 -8.10
C GLY A 162 -6.64 -16.95 -7.15
N VAL A 163 -5.69 -16.37 -6.40
CA VAL A 163 -5.98 -15.29 -5.46
C VAL A 163 -6.21 -13.99 -6.19
N GLU A 164 -7.32 -13.32 -5.89
CA GLU A 164 -7.64 -11.99 -6.38
C GLU A 164 -7.84 -11.01 -5.22
N ILE A 165 -7.34 -9.78 -5.39
CA ILE A 165 -7.31 -8.76 -4.34
C ILE A 165 -8.03 -7.50 -4.82
N VAL A 166 -8.90 -6.95 -3.98
CA VAL A 166 -9.61 -5.69 -4.23
C VAL A 166 -9.62 -4.86 -2.95
N SER A 167 -9.67 -3.53 -3.08
CA SER A 167 -9.83 -2.62 -1.95
C SER A 167 -10.90 -1.59 -2.20
N HIS A 168 -11.51 -1.10 -1.12
CA HIS A 168 -12.41 0.03 -1.15
C HIS A 168 -12.22 0.92 0.07
N VAL A 169 -12.72 2.16 0.00
CA VAL A 169 -12.74 3.08 1.14
C VAL A 169 -13.98 2.81 1.96
N VAL A 170 -13.81 2.57 3.26
CA VAL A 170 -14.89 2.29 4.20
C VAL A 170 -15.17 3.43 5.17
N GLU A 171 -14.20 4.31 5.40
CA GLU A 171 -14.39 5.52 6.21
C GLU A 171 -13.58 6.69 5.62
N LEU A 172 -14.15 7.88 5.64
CA LEU A 172 -13.44 9.12 5.36
C LEU A 172 -13.89 10.18 6.36
N CYS A 173 -12.96 10.67 7.18
CA CYS A 173 -13.25 11.57 8.29
C CYS A 173 -14.41 11.06 9.16
N SER A 174 -15.55 11.74 9.15
CA SER A 174 -16.74 11.37 9.95
C SER A 174 -17.68 10.39 9.23
N VAL A 175 -17.52 10.20 7.93
CA VAL A 175 -18.43 9.38 7.09
C VAL A 175 -17.96 7.93 7.06
N LYS A 176 -18.89 7.00 7.34
CA LYS A 176 -18.63 5.55 7.34
C LYS A 176 -19.56 4.83 6.37
N ALA A 177 -19.02 3.89 5.62
CA ALA A 177 -19.80 3.00 4.77
C ALA A 177 -20.55 1.93 5.59
N PRO A 178 -21.66 1.38 5.06
CA PRO A 178 -22.36 0.26 5.67
C PRO A 178 -21.41 -0.93 5.88
N GLN A 179 -21.52 -1.57 7.05
CA GLN A 179 -20.73 -2.76 7.37
C GLN A 179 -21.31 -4.00 6.70
N GLY A 180 -20.45 -4.99 6.41
CA GLY A 180 -20.86 -6.28 5.86
C GLY A 180 -21.16 -6.27 4.36
N VAL A 181 -20.87 -5.17 3.67
CA VAL A 181 -20.99 -5.06 2.21
C VAL A 181 -19.60 -5.02 1.59
N TYR A 182 -19.25 -6.06 0.86
CA TYR A 182 -17.90 -6.27 0.35
C TYR A 182 -17.87 -6.24 -1.19
N PRO A 183 -16.94 -5.47 -1.80
CA PRO A 183 -16.72 -5.57 -3.24
C PRO A 183 -16.07 -6.90 -3.60
N THR A 184 -16.46 -7.42 -4.74
CA THR A 184 -15.83 -8.57 -5.39
C THR A 184 -14.74 -8.13 -6.37
N PRO A 185 -13.89 -9.05 -6.87
CA PRO A 185 -12.95 -8.72 -7.96
C PRO A 185 -13.64 -8.16 -9.22
N GLY A 186 -14.91 -8.51 -9.47
CA GLY A 186 -15.70 -7.97 -10.58
C GLY A 186 -16.12 -6.50 -10.41
N ASP A 187 -16.00 -5.93 -9.21
CA ASP A 187 -16.38 -4.54 -8.94
C ASP A 187 -15.23 -3.54 -9.14
N VAL A 188 -14.04 -3.99 -9.56
CA VAL A 188 -12.84 -3.13 -9.66
C VAL A 188 -13.08 -1.92 -10.57
N GLU A 189 -13.68 -2.11 -11.75
CA GLU A 189 -13.97 -1.01 -12.68
C GLU A 189 -14.95 0.01 -12.07
N LYS A 190 -15.98 -0.47 -11.38
CA LYS A 190 -16.95 0.37 -10.67
C LYS A 190 -16.26 1.19 -9.57
N LEU A 191 -15.40 0.55 -8.79
CA LEU A 191 -14.64 1.21 -7.73
C LEU A 191 -13.66 2.26 -8.30
N ASP A 192 -12.94 1.93 -9.36
CA ASP A 192 -11.99 2.84 -9.99
C ASP A 192 -12.69 4.04 -10.66
N ALA A 193 -13.94 3.89 -11.08
CA ALA A 193 -14.78 4.98 -11.60
C ALA A 193 -15.39 5.84 -10.49
N ASP A 194 -15.50 5.35 -9.25
CA ASP A 194 -16.01 6.11 -8.12
C ASP A 194 -14.97 7.13 -7.63
N PRO A 195 -15.35 8.39 -7.34
CA PRO A 195 -14.42 9.44 -6.94
C PRO A 195 -13.62 9.10 -5.68
N LEU A 196 -14.15 8.29 -4.77
CA LEU A 196 -13.47 7.91 -3.53
C LEU A 196 -13.24 6.40 -3.39
N ARG A 197 -13.52 5.62 -4.45
CA ARG A 197 -13.42 4.15 -4.42
C ARG A 197 -14.28 3.53 -3.30
N CYS A 198 -15.43 4.13 -3.02
CA CYS A 198 -16.42 3.64 -2.08
C CYS A 198 -17.46 2.79 -2.83
N LEU A 199 -17.77 1.59 -2.32
CA LEU A 199 -18.72 0.68 -2.97
C LEU A 199 -20.16 1.21 -2.92
N ASP A 200 -20.52 1.90 -1.84
CA ASP A 200 -21.83 2.50 -1.62
C ASP A 200 -21.88 3.93 -2.17
N ALA A 201 -22.73 4.17 -3.17
CA ALA A 201 -22.77 5.43 -3.90
C ALA A 201 -23.25 6.63 -3.06
N ASP A 202 -24.14 6.41 -2.08
CA ASP A 202 -24.63 7.51 -1.25
C ASP A 202 -23.59 7.89 -0.19
N THR A 203 -22.89 6.91 0.36
CA THR A 203 -21.71 7.15 1.20
C THR A 203 -20.61 7.89 0.42
N SER A 204 -20.34 7.49 -0.83
CA SER A 204 -19.37 8.18 -1.68
C SER A 204 -19.70 9.67 -1.86
N LYS A 205 -20.97 10.01 -2.12
CA LYS A 205 -21.42 11.42 -2.20
C LYS A 205 -21.19 12.18 -0.89
N ALA A 206 -21.48 11.55 0.26
CA ALA A 206 -21.25 12.17 1.55
C ALA A 206 -19.75 12.39 1.81
N MET A 207 -18.90 11.44 1.44
CA MET A 207 -17.44 11.57 1.52
C MET A 207 -16.90 12.68 0.58
N VAL A 208 -17.46 12.85 -0.61
CA VAL A 208 -17.11 13.97 -1.51
C VAL A 208 -17.42 15.31 -0.84
N ALA A 209 -18.56 15.43 -0.17
CA ALA A 209 -18.93 16.66 0.54
C ALA A 209 -17.94 16.98 1.69
N GLU A 210 -17.45 15.97 2.43
CA GLU A 210 -16.39 16.15 3.44
C GLU A 210 -15.10 16.68 2.79
N VAL A 211 -14.69 16.13 1.64
CA VAL A 211 -13.48 16.60 0.93
C VAL A 211 -13.65 18.05 0.48
N ASP A 212 -14.82 18.42 -0.05
CA ASP A 212 -15.10 19.79 -0.48
C ASP A 212 -15.08 20.77 0.69
N GLN A 213 -15.60 20.36 1.84
CA GLN A 213 -15.56 21.18 3.04
C GLN A 213 -14.12 21.36 3.55
N ALA A 214 -13.37 20.27 3.65
CA ALA A 214 -11.98 20.33 4.06
C ALA A 214 -11.11 21.20 3.14
N HIS A 215 -11.37 21.13 1.81
CA HIS A 215 -10.70 22.00 0.85
C HIS A 215 -10.98 23.49 1.11
N LYS A 216 -12.23 23.85 1.41
CA LYS A 216 -12.62 25.24 1.75
C LYS A 216 -11.96 25.71 3.05
N ASP A 217 -11.83 24.81 4.02
CA ASP A 217 -11.25 25.09 5.33
C ASP A 217 -9.70 25.12 5.32
N GLY A 218 -9.09 24.74 4.19
CA GLY A 218 -7.63 24.59 4.08
C GLY A 218 -7.09 23.45 4.94
N ASP A 219 -7.79 22.31 4.99
CA ASP A 219 -7.47 21.17 5.83
C ASP A 219 -7.25 19.88 5.01
N THR A 220 -6.89 18.79 5.68
CA THR A 220 -6.66 17.47 5.08
C THR A 220 -7.43 16.40 5.84
N LEU A 221 -7.84 15.33 5.13
CA LEU A 221 -8.66 14.26 5.68
C LEU A 221 -7.92 12.91 5.64
N GLY A 222 -8.08 12.15 6.72
CA GLY A 222 -7.75 10.73 6.81
C GLY A 222 -8.98 9.84 6.62
N GLY A 223 -8.78 8.54 6.68
CA GLY A 223 -9.86 7.57 6.56
C GLY A 223 -9.36 6.14 6.69
N VAL A 224 -10.22 5.19 6.37
CA VAL A 224 -9.95 3.76 6.47
C VAL A 224 -10.21 3.09 5.13
N VAL A 225 -9.24 2.31 4.68
CA VAL A 225 -9.38 1.41 3.54
C VAL A 225 -9.53 -0.03 4.02
N GLU A 226 -10.34 -0.81 3.33
CA GLU A 226 -10.46 -2.25 3.52
C GLU A 226 -9.93 -2.97 2.28
N VAL A 227 -9.08 -3.97 2.49
CA VAL A 227 -8.54 -4.85 1.45
C VAL A 227 -9.11 -6.24 1.67
N LEU A 228 -9.61 -6.81 0.59
CA LEU A 228 -10.18 -8.15 0.52
C LEU A 228 -9.35 -9.02 -0.42
N ALA A 229 -9.00 -10.24 0.02
CA ALA A 229 -8.35 -11.22 -0.83
C ALA A 229 -9.22 -12.47 -0.92
N TYR A 230 -9.62 -12.79 -2.12
CA TYR A 230 -10.45 -13.95 -2.49
C TYR A 230 -9.57 -15.09 -2.95
N GLY A 231 -10.01 -16.33 -2.69
CA GLY A 231 -9.30 -17.53 -3.12
C GLY A 231 -8.01 -17.83 -2.37
N VAL A 232 -7.80 -17.23 -1.21
CA VAL A 232 -6.60 -17.48 -0.40
C VAL A 232 -6.60 -18.94 0.08
N PRO A 233 -5.58 -19.76 -0.27
CA PRO A 233 -5.50 -21.14 0.19
C PRO A 233 -5.50 -21.25 1.71
N VAL A 234 -6.17 -22.26 2.26
CA VAL A 234 -6.08 -22.57 3.68
C VAL A 234 -4.65 -22.94 4.08
N GLY A 235 -4.23 -22.50 5.28
CA GLY A 235 -2.96 -22.91 5.89
C GLY A 235 -1.73 -22.10 5.42
N LEU A 236 -1.91 -20.89 4.87
CA LEU A 236 -0.81 -19.92 4.75
C LEU A 236 -0.49 -19.31 6.11
N GLY A 237 0.78 -18.98 6.34
CA GLY A 237 1.28 -18.53 7.63
C GLY A 237 1.48 -19.70 8.61
N SER A 238 1.56 -19.42 9.90
CA SER A 238 1.80 -20.44 10.92
C SER A 238 1.37 -19.99 12.31
N HIS A 239 0.94 -20.92 13.14
CA HIS A 239 0.66 -20.70 14.56
C HIS A 239 1.88 -20.95 15.47
N VAL A 240 2.96 -21.53 14.94
CA VAL A 240 4.07 -22.06 15.76
C VAL A 240 4.97 -20.97 16.35
N HIS A 241 5.02 -19.77 15.75
CA HIS A 241 5.77 -18.64 16.29
C HIS A 241 5.17 -17.31 15.81
N TRP A 242 5.32 -16.27 16.63
CA TRP A 242 4.68 -14.96 16.42
C TRP A 242 5.02 -14.30 15.08
N ASP A 243 6.28 -14.40 14.62
CA ASP A 243 6.78 -13.79 13.38
C ASP A 243 6.36 -14.53 12.09
N ARG A 244 5.79 -15.75 12.25
CA ARG A 244 5.27 -16.55 11.15
C ARG A 244 3.77 -16.41 10.96
N LYS A 245 3.09 -15.76 11.90
CA LYS A 245 1.65 -15.51 11.80
C LYS A 245 1.33 -14.62 10.61
N LEU A 246 0.37 -15.04 9.78
CA LEU A 246 -0.04 -14.30 8.58
C LEU A 246 -0.62 -12.93 8.93
N ASP A 247 -1.48 -12.86 9.95
CA ASP A 247 -2.06 -11.63 10.46
C ASP A 247 -0.99 -10.63 10.96
N ALA A 248 0.03 -11.10 11.68
CA ALA A 248 1.14 -10.27 12.13
C ALA A 248 1.96 -9.71 10.95
N ARG A 249 2.21 -10.53 9.92
CA ARG A 249 2.93 -10.11 8.69
C ARG A 249 2.12 -9.09 7.90
N LEU A 250 0.81 -9.30 7.75
CA LEU A 250 -0.10 -8.35 7.09
C LEU A 250 -0.15 -7.02 7.85
N ALA A 251 -0.32 -7.08 9.17
CA ALA A 251 -0.35 -5.88 10.01
C ALA A 251 0.97 -5.09 9.92
N GLY A 252 2.11 -5.76 10.01
CA GLY A 252 3.43 -5.13 9.90
C GLY A 252 3.67 -4.48 8.54
N ALA A 253 3.28 -5.16 7.45
CA ALA A 253 3.42 -4.65 6.09
C ALA A 253 2.56 -3.40 5.85
N LEU A 254 1.31 -3.41 6.30
CA LEU A 254 0.38 -2.28 6.19
C LEU A 254 0.80 -1.11 7.10
N MET A 255 1.22 -1.39 8.34
CA MET A 255 1.72 -0.35 9.26
C MET A 255 2.98 0.34 8.73
N GLY A 256 3.76 -0.34 7.87
CA GLY A 256 4.93 0.21 7.17
C GLY A 256 4.59 1.15 6.00
N VAL A 257 3.31 1.38 5.68
CA VAL A 257 2.88 2.36 4.67
C VAL A 257 2.81 3.74 5.28
N GLN A 258 3.23 4.76 4.51
CA GLN A 258 3.20 6.14 4.96
C GLN A 258 1.80 6.55 5.43
N ALA A 259 1.75 7.28 6.54
CA ALA A 259 0.55 7.79 7.22
C ALA A 259 -0.40 6.73 7.82
N ILE A 260 -0.16 5.45 7.68
CA ILE A 260 -0.96 4.43 8.38
C ILE A 260 -0.65 4.48 9.89
N LYS A 261 -1.71 4.46 10.71
CA LYS A 261 -1.65 4.56 12.17
C LYS A 261 -2.43 3.47 12.89
N GLY A 262 -3.18 2.64 12.15
CA GLY A 262 -3.89 1.51 12.69
C GLY A 262 -4.12 0.44 11.63
N VAL A 263 -4.13 -0.82 12.05
CA VAL A 263 -4.45 -1.98 11.20
C VAL A 263 -5.38 -2.88 11.97
N GLU A 264 -6.41 -3.38 11.31
CA GLU A 264 -7.35 -4.36 11.86
C GLU A 264 -7.43 -5.58 10.92
N ILE A 265 -7.55 -6.76 11.51
CA ILE A 265 -7.83 -8.00 10.79
C ILE A 265 -9.27 -8.38 11.07
N GLY A 266 -10.07 -8.57 10.01
CA GLY A 266 -11.50 -8.83 10.14
C GLY A 266 -12.25 -7.69 10.86
N ASP A 267 -13.06 -8.03 11.86
CA ASP A 267 -13.79 -7.04 12.65
C ASP A 267 -12.93 -6.32 13.71
N GLY A 268 -11.65 -6.72 13.84
CA GLY A 268 -10.65 -5.99 14.61
C GLY A 268 -11.10 -5.62 16.03
N PHE A 269 -11.13 -4.31 16.34
CA PHE A 269 -11.52 -3.81 17.66
C PHE A 269 -12.97 -4.11 18.03
N GLU A 270 -13.89 -4.36 17.08
CA GLU A 270 -15.28 -4.72 17.39
C GLU A 270 -15.37 -6.08 18.09
N LEU A 271 -14.45 -7.02 17.79
CA LEU A 271 -14.40 -8.31 18.48
C LEU A 271 -14.14 -8.16 19.98
N ALA A 272 -13.37 -7.14 20.38
CA ALA A 272 -13.10 -6.87 21.79
C ALA A 272 -14.32 -6.30 22.56
N ARG A 273 -15.35 -5.86 21.83
CA ARG A 273 -16.55 -5.22 22.41
C ARG A 273 -17.74 -6.17 22.57
N VAL A 274 -17.60 -7.41 22.12
CA VAL A 274 -18.68 -8.40 22.16
C VAL A 274 -18.28 -9.65 22.97
N PRO A 275 -19.22 -10.36 23.58
CA PRO A 275 -18.95 -11.64 24.25
C PRO A 275 -18.38 -12.68 23.27
N GLY A 276 -17.54 -13.61 23.75
CA GLY A 276 -16.91 -14.64 22.92
C GLY A 276 -17.89 -15.47 22.09
N SER A 277 -19.06 -15.80 22.62
CA SER A 277 -20.16 -16.51 21.91
C SER A 277 -20.70 -15.74 20.68
N LYS A 278 -20.38 -14.46 20.55
CA LYS A 278 -20.77 -13.61 19.41
C LYS A 278 -19.57 -13.12 18.60
N ALA A 279 -18.36 -13.37 19.09
CA ALA A 279 -17.13 -12.92 18.46
C ALA A 279 -16.57 -13.91 17.44
N HIS A 280 -16.72 -15.20 17.72
CA HIS A 280 -16.08 -16.26 16.93
C HIS A 280 -16.98 -16.78 15.82
N ASP A 281 -16.35 -17.17 14.71
CA ASP A 281 -17.01 -17.75 13.54
C ASP A 281 -17.29 -19.23 13.81
N GLU A 282 -18.56 -19.61 14.02
CA GLU A 282 -18.94 -21.00 14.24
C GLU A 282 -18.62 -21.86 13.02
N ILE A 283 -18.20 -23.10 13.26
CA ILE A 283 -17.83 -24.06 12.23
C ILE A 283 -18.98 -25.05 12.05
N VAL A 284 -19.43 -25.22 10.82
CA VAL A 284 -20.56 -26.09 10.47
C VAL A 284 -20.21 -27.02 9.32
N SER A 285 -20.86 -28.19 9.30
CA SER A 285 -20.80 -29.10 8.16
C SER A 285 -21.88 -28.72 7.15
N THR A 286 -21.49 -28.59 5.89
CA THR A 286 -22.39 -28.36 4.75
C THR A 286 -22.22 -29.44 3.69
N PRO A 287 -23.12 -29.56 2.69
CA PRO A 287 -22.92 -30.47 1.55
C PRO A 287 -21.62 -30.24 0.79
N GLU A 288 -21.12 -29.00 0.79
CA GLU A 288 -19.87 -28.60 0.12
C GLU A 288 -18.64 -28.72 1.02
N GLY A 289 -18.78 -29.26 2.25
CA GLY A 289 -17.71 -29.42 3.21
C GLY A 289 -17.87 -28.56 4.47
N ILE A 290 -16.78 -28.43 5.22
CA ILE A 290 -16.74 -27.67 6.49
C ILE A 290 -16.54 -26.19 6.17
N LYS A 291 -17.44 -25.34 6.71
CA LYS A 291 -17.42 -23.89 6.50
C LYS A 291 -17.62 -23.11 7.80
N ARG A 292 -17.24 -21.84 7.77
CA ARG A 292 -17.58 -20.89 8.84
C ARG A 292 -18.87 -20.16 8.49
N VAL A 293 -19.71 -19.91 9.49
CA VAL A 293 -21.02 -19.23 9.29
C VAL A 293 -20.89 -17.71 9.16
N SER A 294 -19.73 -17.17 9.52
CA SER A 294 -19.42 -15.74 9.44
C SER A 294 -17.93 -15.54 9.12
N GLY A 295 -17.51 -14.31 8.87
CA GLY A 295 -16.11 -13.98 8.53
C GLY A 295 -15.55 -12.90 9.46
N ARG A 296 -15.91 -12.91 10.73
CA ARG A 296 -15.51 -11.88 11.71
C ARG A 296 -14.01 -11.88 11.98
N ALA A 297 -13.40 -13.08 11.98
CA ALA A 297 -11.95 -13.24 12.11
C ALA A 297 -11.15 -12.72 10.92
N GLY A 298 -11.82 -12.39 9.79
CA GLY A 298 -11.18 -11.83 8.61
C GLY A 298 -10.29 -12.80 7.85
N GLY A 299 -10.65 -14.08 7.82
CA GLY A 299 -9.95 -15.11 7.04
C GLY A 299 -8.67 -15.62 7.65
N THR A 300 -8.34 -15.25 8.90
CA THR A 300 -7.18 -15.77 9.65
C THR A 300 -7.58 -16.17 11.06
N GLU A 301 -7.10 -17.31 11.51
CA GLU A 301 -7.23 -17.79 12.87
C GLU A 301 -5.89 -18.35 13.38
N GLY A 302 -5.48 -17.91 14.57
CA GLY A 302 -4.21 -18.33 15.15
C GLY A 302 -2.96 -18.03 14.31
N GLY A 303 -3.06 -17.14 13.32
CA GLY A 303 -1.99 -16.80 12.39
C GLY A 303 -1.94 -17.64 11.11
N LEU A 304 -2.97 -18.46 10.86
CA LEU A 304 -3.16 -19.26 9.64
C LEU A 304 -4.31 -18.72 8.81
N SER A 305 -4.19 -18.72 7.49
CA SER A 305 -5.35 -18.51 6.61
C SER A 305 -6.33 -19.66 6.73
N THR A 306 -7.64 -19.34 6.70
CA THR A 306 -8.71 -20.29 6.91
C THR A 306 -9.32 -20.85 5.62
N GLY A 307 -8.94 -20.31 4.46
CA GLY A 307 -9.59 -20.57 3.17
C GLY A 307 -10.81 -19.68 2.89
N GLU A 308 -11.27 -18.93 3.90
CA GLU A 308 -12.36 -17.96 3.78
C GLU A 308 -11.83 -16.60 3.27
N LEU A 309 -12.74 -15.65 3.04
CA LEU A 309 -12.38 -14.29 2.62
C LEU A 309 -11.40 -13.64 3.61
N LEU A 310 -10.20 -13.32 3.12
CA LEU A 310 -9.24 -12.56 3.91
C LEU A 310 -9.60 -11.07 3.85
N ARG A 311 -9.70 -10.45 5.04
CA ARG A 311 -10.15 -9.08 5.20
C ARG A 311 -9.25 -8.31 6.15
N VAL A 312 -8.65 -7.22 5.68
CA VAL A 312 -7.77 -6.35 6.48
C VAL A 312 -8.13 -4.89 6.27
N ARG A 313 -8.02 -4.07 7.32
CA ARG A 313 -8.26 -2.62 7.27
C ARG A 313 -7.00 -1.86 7.65
N ALA A 314 -6.83 -0.70 7.04
CA ALA A 314 -5.74 0.21 7.35
C ALA A 314 -6.29 1.63 7.55
N ALA A 315 -6.02 2.21 8.72
CA ALA A 315 -6.42 3.56 9.08
C ALA A 315 -5.28 4.54 8.74
N MET A 316 -5.56 5.45 7.83
CA MET A 316 -4.65 6.50 7.38
C MET A 316 -4.98 7.80 8.10
N LYS A 317 -4.01 8.41 8.79
CA LYS A 317 -4.15 9.76 9.33
C LYS A 317 -4.19 10.79 8.20
N PRO A 318 -4.72 12.02 8.44
CA PRO A 318 -4.62 13.13 7.50
C PRO A 318 -3.18 13.41 7.06
N ILE A 319 -3.03 13.92 5.84
CA ILE A 319 -1.71 14.30 5.30
C ILE A 319 -1.12 15.42 6.14
N ALA A 320 0.16 15.29 6.51
CA ALA A 320 0.85 16.23 7.40
C ALA A 320 1.10 17.63 6.80
N THR A 321 1.03 17.77 5.48
CA THR A 321 1.10 19.09 4.81
C THR A 321 -0.29 19.70 4.75
N VAL A 322 -0.66 20.42 5.81
CA VAL A 322 -1.96 21.08 5.95
C VAL A 322 -1.87 22.47 5.33
N PRO A 323 -2.77 22.86 4.39
CA PRO A 323 -2.76 24.20 3.78
C PRO A 323 -2.86 25.33 4.81
N ARG A 324 -3.72 25.18 5.81
CA ARG A 324 -3.73 26.06 7.01
C ARG A 324 -2.57 25.66 7.91
N ALA A 325 -1.40 26.24 7.66
CA ALA A 325 -0.13 25.84 8.25
C ALA A 325 -0.19 25.72 9.78
N LEU A 326 0.30 24.58 10.29
CA LEU A 326 0.42 24.32 11.72
C LEU A 326 1.64 25.02 12.31
N ARG A 327 1.61 25.30 13.61
CA ARG A 327 2.74 25.89 14.34
C ARG A 327 3.91 24.91 14.39
N THR A 328 5.12 25.45 14.23
CA THR A 328 6.39 24.75 14.34
C THR A 328 7.46 25.70 14.88
N VAL A 329 8.72 25.32 14.76
CA VAL A 329 9.88 26.18 15.02
C VAL A 329 10.77 26.20 13.80
N ASP A 330 11.46 27.31 13.56
CA ASP A 330 12.60 27.33 12.65
C ASP A 330 13.81 26.75 13.40
N VAL A 331 14.32 25.60 12.95
CA VAL A 331 15.39 24.89 13.69
C VAL A 331 16.73 25.60 13.63
N THR A 332 16.91 26.55 12.72
CA THR A 332 18.15 27.34 12.62
C THR A 332 18.18 28.45 13.65
N THR A 333 17.04 29.10 13.94
CA THR A 333 16.95 30.23 14.86
C THR A 333 16.38 29.85 16.24
N GLY A 334 15.65 28.71 16.30
CA GLY A 334 14.88 28.32 17.49
C GLY A 334 13.57 29.11 17.68
N GLU A 335 13.24 30.02 16.78
CA GLU A 335 12.07 30.90 16.91
C GLU A 335 10.78 30.18 16.47
N PRO A 336 9.62 30.54 17.09
CA PRO A 336 8.32 30.06 16.63
C PRO A 336 8.06 30.42 15.17
N ALA A 337 7.54 29.46 14.41
CA ALA A 337 7.28 29.60 12.98
C ALA A 337 6.00 28.88 12.55
N GLN A 338 5.61 29.05 11.31
CA GLN A 338 4.61 28.25 10.63
C GLN A 338 5.32 27.18 9.78
N ALA A 339 4.80 25.96 9.80
CA ALA A 339 5.34 24.86 8.97
C ALA A 339 5.33 25.28 7.50
N HIS A 340 6.37 24.89 6.75
CA HIS A 340 6.43 25.28 5.36
C HIS A 340 5.31 24.61 4.56
N HIS A 341 4.68 25.42 3.71
CA HIS A 341 3.61 24.96 2.83
C HIS A 341 4.22 24.25 1.62
N GLN A 342 3.76 23.04 1.37
CA GLN A 342 3.96 22.33 0.10
C GLN A 342 2.61 21.97 -0.48
N ARG A 343 2.54 21.82 -1.81
CA ARG A 343 1.33 21.33 -2.47
C ARG A 343 0.94 19.98 -1.86
N SER A 344 -0.30 19.85 -1.45
CA SER A 344 -0.83 18.65 -0.83
C SER A 344 -2.18 18.26 -1.44
N ASP A 345 -2.49 16.99 -1.35
CA ASP A 345 -3.83 16.47 -1.57
C ASP A 345 -4.70 16.82 -0.35
N VAL A 346 -6.00 16.98 -0.51
CA VAL A 346 -6.96 17.06 0.60
C VAL A 346 -7.09 15.69 1.27
N SER A 347 -7.13 14.63 0.43
CA SER A 347 -7.14 13.24 0.91
C SER A 347 -6.38 12.34 -0.06
N ALA A 348 -5.64 11.36 0.51
CA ALA A 348 -4.97 10.31 -0.25
C ALA A 348 -5.51 8.91 0.10
N VAL A 349 -6.66 8.83 0.78
CA VAL A 349 -7.24 7.55 1.23
C VAL A 349 -7.54 6.60 0.07
N PRO A 350 -8.12 7.01 -1.08
CA PRO A 350 -8.30 6.12 -2.21
C PRO A 350 -6.99 5.51 -2.73
N ALA A 351 -5.93 6.32 -2.83
CA ALA A 351 -4.60 5.85 -3.23
C ALA A 351 -4.00 4.87 -2.21
N ALA A 352 -4.22 5.11 -0.91
CA ALA A 352 -3.78 4.19 0.15
C ALA A 352 -4.40 2.80 0.00
N GLY A 353 -5.61 2.67 -0.53
CA GLY A 353 -6.24 1.39 -0.86
C GLY A 353 -5.42 0.60 -1.87
N ILE A 354 -4.95 1.23 -2.96
CA ILE A 354 -4.13 0.56 -3.98
C ILE A 354 -2.75 0.18 -3.43
N VAL A 355 -2.16 1.03 -2.59
CA VAL A 355 -0.90 0.69 -1.90
C VAL A 355 -1.11 -0.48 -0.94
N ALA A 356 -2.21 -0.51 -0.20
CA ALA A 356 -2.56 -1.60 0.70
C ALA A 356 -2.80 -2.92 -0.06
N GLU A 357 -3.47 -2.90 -1.24
CA GLU A 357 -3.57 -4.07 -2.13
C GLU A 357 -2.18 -4.62 -2.47
N ALA A 358 -1.23 -3.75 -2.82
CA ALA A 358 0.13 -4.16 -3.18
C ALA A 358 0.87 -4.79 -1.99
N MET A 359 0.73 -4.23 -0.78
CA MET A 359 1.36 -4.77 0.42
C MET A 359 0.76 -6.12 0.83
N VAL A 360 -0.56 -6.27 0.74
CA VAL A 360 -1.24 -7.55 0.98
C VAL A 360 -0.78 -8.59 -0.05
N ALA A 361 -0.68 -8.21 -1.32
CA ALA A 361 -0.18 -9.09 -2.38
C ALA A 361 1.25 -9.59 -2.12
N LEU A 362 2.16 -8.70 -1.70
CA LEU A 362 3.54 -9.08 -1.38
C LEU A 362 3.62 -10.07 -0.21
N VAL A 363 2.81 -9.86 0.84
CA VAL A 363 2.76 -10.77 1.99
C VAL A 363 2.18 -12.13 1.61
N LEU A 364 1.07 -12.15 0.86
CA LEU A 364 0.45 -13.39 0.43
C LEU A 364 1.33 -14.16 -0.57
N ALA A 365 2.00 -13.45 -1.48
CA ALA A 365 2.94 -14.06 -2.42
C ALA A 365 4.11 -14.73 -1.69
N ASP A 366 4.67 -14.08 -0.67
CA ASP A 366 5.71 -14.68 0.16
C ASP A 366 5.19 -15.93 0.92
N ALA A 367 3.98 -15.85 1.49
CA ALA A 367 3.38 -16.99 2.20
C ALA A 367 3.06 -18.17 1.26
N VAL A 368 2.62 -17.92 0.02
CA VAL A 368 2.42 -18.93 -1.03
C VAL A 368 3.75 -19.55 -1.43
N ALA A 369 4.79 -18.73 -1.67
CA ALA A 369 6.12 -19.21 -2.03
C ALA A 369 6.76 -20.03 -0.90
N GLU A 370 6.57 -19.62 0.36
CA GLU A 370 7.07 -20.34 1.55
C GLU A 370 6.42 -21.72 1.68
N LYS A 371 5.08 -21.80 1.49
CA LYS A 371 4.33 -23.03 1.70
C LYS A 371 4.48 -24.01 0.55
N PHE A 372 4.37 -23.53 -0.69
CA PHE A 372 4.25 -24.39 -1.87
C PHE A 372 5.54 -24.52 -2.69
N GLY A 373 6.45 -23.57 -2.57
CA GLY A 373 7.72 -23.59 -3.29
C GLY A 373 7.55 -23.58 -4.81
N GLY A 374 8.53 -24.17 -5.50
CA GLY A 374 8.58 -24.27 -6.97
C GLY A 374 9.48 -23.21 -7.60
N ASP A 375 10.16 -23.60 -8.70
CA ASP A 375 11.02 -22.72 -9.48
C ASP A 375 10.34 -22.23 -10.76
N SER A 376 9.14 -22.76 -11.03
CA SER A 376 8.25 -22.32 -12.12
C SER A 376 6.81 -22.14 -11.64
N VAL A 377 6.04 -21.30 -12.33
CA VAL A 377 4.59 -21.13 -12.10
C VAL A 377 3.85 -22.46 -12.19
N THR A 378 4.20 -23.30 -13.17
CA THR A 378 3.58 -24.61 -13.34
C THR A 378 3.81 -25.54 -12.14
N GLU A 379 5.01 -25.52 -11.60
CA GLU A 379 5.36 -26.32 -10.43
C GLU A 379 4.63 -25.82 -9.19
N THR A 380 4.65 -24.52 -8.93
CA THR A 380 3.92 -23.92 -7.78
C THR A 380 2.43 -24.22 -7.87
N ARG A 381 1.82 -24.02 -9.04
CA ARG A 381 0.38 -24.30 -9.28
C ARG A 381 0.05 -25.77 -8.99
N ARG A 382 0.86 -26.71 -9.49
CA ARG A 382 0.70 -28.15 -9.22
C ARG A 382 0.74 -28.42 -7.72
N ASN A 383 1.67 -27.80 -6.98
CA ASN A 383 1.82 -28.00 -5.55
C ASN A 383 0.61 -27.42 -4.77
N VAL A 384 0.08 -26.25 -5.16
CA VAL A 384 -1.14 -25.68 -4.60
C VAL A 384 -2.33 -26.59 -4.85
N THR A 385 -2.56 -27.01 -6.11
CA THR A 385 -3.68 -27.88 -6.49
C THR A 385 -3.61 -29.20 -5.73
N SER A 386 -2.44 -29.86 -5.73
CA SER A 386 -2.26 -31.13 -5.03
C SER A 386 -2.53 -31.01 -3.53
N TYR A 387 -2.11 -29.91 -2.90
CA TYR A 387 -2.40 -29.67 -1.48
C TYR A 387 -3.89 -29.53 -1.21
N LEU A 388 -4.60 -28.72 -2.01
CA LEU A 388 -6.03 -28.49 -1.85
C LEU A 388 -6.87 -29.74 -2.15
N ASP A 389 -6.48 -30.52 -3.14
CA ASP A 389 -7.16 -31.78 -3.51
C ASP A 389 -7.01 -32.88 -2.46
N HIS A 390 -5.94 -32.84 -1.65
CA HIS A 390 -5.62 -33.86 -0.66
C HIS A 390 -5.73 -33.38 0.81
N LEU A 391 -6.53 -32.35 1.05
CA LEU A 391 -6.81 -31.95 2.43
C LEU A 391 -7.45 -33.12 3.21
N ALA A 392 -6.86 -33.49 4.35
CA ALA A 392 -7.34 -34.60 5.18
C ALA A 392 -8.74 -34.33 5.81
N ILE A 393 -9.06 -33.04 5.99
CA ILE A 393 -10.33 -32.56 6.53
C ILE A 393 -10.89 -31.55 5.53
N ARG A 394 -12.10 -31.79 5.06
CA ARG A 394 -12.78 -30.98 4.05
C ARG A 394 -14.12 -30.45 4.57
#